data_9fd059d1925b9d838068faa04c212555
#
_entry.id   9fd059d1925b9d838068faa04c212555
#
_cell.length_a   1.000
_cell.length_b   1.000
_cell.length_c   1.000
_cell.angle_alpha   90.00
_cell.angle_beta   90.00
_cell.angle_gamma   90.00
#
_symmetry.space_group_name_H-M   'P 1'
#
loop_
_entity.id
_entity.type
_entity.pdbx_description
1 polymer ?
#
loop_
_entity_poly.entity_id
_entity_poly.type
_entity_poly.pdbx_seq_one_letter_code
_entity_poly.pdbx_strand_id
1 'polypeptide(L)'
;MSDEIPIDHLRTWIGKQDRQTDIITPELLKRFNATLGGYANFNTELPLGIHWCLAQPSVARDSLGEDGHPAKGGFMPPVPLPRRMWASSKIQFDEAPSIGVSVEKISTIADVVLKQSAASGSLVFVHVDNEYVQDNKSLIEDRQIIVYRTPSAFKQTDPEDPQNSNYSFSIVPDSTLLFRYSAMTFNGHRIHYDQNYVTDVEGYPGLVVHGPLTATLLMNIAQASQPNKTLRKFEFRGTAPAFVDQTLELLVKDDAAKSLEARNHHGALIMSASAEYSD
;
A
#
# COMPACT_ATOMS: atom_id res chain seq x y z
N MET A 1 -12.52 -15.42 -27.35
CA MET A 1 -12.20 -14.08 -27.91
C MET A 1 -11.60 -13.31 -26.77
N SER A 2 -10.35 -12.90 -26.84
CA SER A 2 -9.77 -12.00 -25.83
C SER A 2 -10.43 -10.65 -26.07
N ASP A 3 -11.35 -10.25 -25.17
CA ASP A 3 -11.93 -8.91 -25.23
C ASP A 3 -10.76 -7.91 -25.19
N GLU A 4 -10.62 -7.17 -26.26
CA GLU A 4 -9.57 -6.13 -26.41
C GLU A 4 -9.82 -5.09 -25.30
N ILE A 5 -8.78 -4.75 -24.54
CA ILE A 5 -8.90 -3.76 -23.47
C ILE A 5 -9.09 -2.39 -24.13
N PRO A 6 -10.19 -1.68 -23.86
CA PRO A 6 -10.51 -0.39 -24.50
C PRO A 6 -9.65 0.74 -23.89
N ILE A 7 -8.33 0.71 -24.14
CA ILE A 7 -7.38 1.59 -23.48
C ILE A 7 -7.68 3.08 -23.69
N ASP A 8 -8.09 3.47 -24.89
CA ASP A 8 -8.40 4.88 -25.19
C ASP A 8 -9.61 5.36 -24.38
N HIS A 9 -10.63 4.50 -24.17
CA HIS A 9 -11.71 4.81 -23.25
C HIS A 9 -11.23 4.93 -21.82
N LEU A 10 -10.36 4.03 -21.33
CA LEU A 10 -9.83 4.10 -19.96
C LEU A 10 -9.00 5.37 -19.73
N ARG A 11 -8.30 5.84 -20.75
CA ARG A 11 -7.51 7.08 -20.69
C ARG A 11 -8.35 8.35 -20.56
N THR A 12 -9.66 8.29 -20.84
CA THR A 12 -10.54 9.46 -20.59
C THR A 12 -10.69 9.79 -19.10
N TRP A 13 -10.25 8.89 -18.20
CA TRP A 13 -10.14 9.16 -16.75
C TRP A 13 -8.93 9.99 -16.35
N ILE A 14 -7.91 10.13 -17.22
CA ILE A 14 -6.73 10.96 -16.92
C ILE A 14 -7.15 12.38 -16.64
N GLY A 15 -6.66 12.95 -15.53
CA GLY A 15 -7.02 14.25 -15.02
C GLY A 15 -8.27 14.28 -14.13
N LYS A 16 -8.99 13.16 -13.98
CA LYS A 16 -10.11 13.09 -13.04
C LYS A 16 -9.62 13.22 -11.61
N GLN A 17 -10.25 14.10 -10.85
CA GLN A 17 -9.92 14.38 -9.46
C GLN A 17 -11.02 13.93 -8.50
N ASP A 18 -10.60 13.56 -7.30
CA ASP A 18 -11.42 13.41 -6.10
C ASP A 18 -10.77 14.22 -4.97
N ARG A 19 -11.58 14.93 -4.19
CA ARG A 19 -11.13 15.76 -3.08
C ARG A 19 -11.93 15.41 -1.84
N GLN A 20 -11.22 15.08 -0.78
CA GLN A 20 -11.82 14.73 0.49
C GLN A 20 -11.03 15.37 1.62
N THR A 21 -11.70 15.65 2.72
CA THR A 21 -11.09 16.28 3.89
C THR A 21 -11.22 15.37 5.09
N ASP A 22 -10.17 15.30 5.89
CA ASP A 22 -10.13 14.49 7.12
C ASP A 22 -9.22 15.14 8.17
N ILE A 23 -9.13 14.54 9.35
CA ILE A 23 -8.35 15.07 10.48
C ILE A 23 -7.60 13.90 11.15
N ILE A 24 -6.31 14.05 11.42
CA ILE A 24 -5.62 13.16 12.33
C ILE A 24 -6.06 13.48 13.75
N THR A 25 -6.97 12.66 14.28
CA THR A 25 -7.40 12.81 15.67
C THR A 25 -6.44 12.10 16.63
N PRO A 26 -6.36 12.51 17.91
CA PRO A 26 -5.63 11.76 18.93
C PRO A 26 -6.07 10.29 19.03
N GLU A 27 -7.36 10.02 18.80
CA GLU A 27 -7.92 8.67 18.82
C GLU A 27 -7.46 7.84 17.62
N LEU A 28 -7.36 8.44 16.42
CA LEU A 28 -6.80 7.77 15.23
C LEU A 28 -5.34 7.40 15.50
N LEU A 29 -4.53 8.34 15.99
CA LEU A 29 -3.13 8.10 16.36
C LEU A 29 -3.00 6.98 17.41
N LYS A 30 -3.81 7.02 18.45
CA LYS A 30 -3.84 5.98 19.51
C LYS A 30 -4.17 4.60 18.93
N ARG A 31 -5.17 4.52 18.04
CA ARG A 31 -5.57 3.26 17.38
C ARG A 31 -4.49 2.76 16.43
N PHE A 32 -3.86 3.64 15.68
CA PHE A 32 -2.77 3.31 14.76
C PHE A 32 -1.59 2.70 15.54
N ASN A 33 -1.14 3.37 16.60
CA ASN A 33 -0.08 2.87 17.46
C ASN A 33 -0.45 1.54 18.13
N ALA A 34 -1.69 1.40 18.63
CA ALA A 34 -2.17 0.15 19.23
C ALA A 34 -2.29 -1.00 18.23
N THR A 35 -2.48 -0.71 16.94
CA THR A 35 -2.57 -1.72 15.89
C THR A 35 -1.19 -2.22 15.49
N LEU A 36 -0.23 -1.32 15.33
CA LEU A 36 1.13 -1.69 14.96
C LEU A 36 1.96 -2.16 16.16
N GLY A 37 1.52 -1.88 17.41
CA GLY A 37 2.21 -2.30 18.63
C GLY A 37 3.63 -1.77 18.70
N GLY A 38 4.58 -2.62 19.13
CA GLY A 38 6.00 -2.27 19.23
C GLY A 38 6.65 -1.89 17.90
N TYR A 39 5.98 -2.15 16.76
CA TYR A 39 6.45 -1.77 15.43
C TYR A 39 6.13 -0.32 15.05
N ALA A 40 5.28 0.38 15.82
CA ALA A 40 4.99 1.80 15.63
C ALA A 40 5.80 2.71 16.59
N ASN A 41 6.50 2.13 17.53
CA ASN A 41 7.16 2.84 18.63
C ASN A 41 8.53 3.37 18.23
N PHE A 42 8.56 4.11 17.12
CA PHE A 42 9.80 4.61 16.52
C PHE A 42 10.03 6.09 16.82
N ASN A 43 9.93 6.51 18.07
CA ASN A 43 10.35 7.85 18.53
C ASN A 43 9.92 9.05 17.64
N THR A 44 8.89 8.89 16.84
CA THR A 44 8.30 9.93 16.01
C THR A 44 6.98 10.37 16.60
N GLU A 45 6.73 11.68 16.62
CA GLU A 45 5.47 12.25 17.10
C GLU A 45 4.28 11.70 16.30
N LEU A 46 4.48 11.50 14.99
CA LEU A 46 3.51 10.95 14.08
C LEU A 46 4.12 9.77 13.30
N PRO A 47 3.60 8.53 13.44
CA PRO A 47 4.12 7.38 12.74
C PRO A 47 3.89 7.51 11.23
N LEU A 48 4.90 7.12 10.44
CA LEU A 48 4.83 7.12 8.99
C LEU A 48 3.78 6.12 8.51
N GLY A 49 3.07 6.46 7.43
CA GLY A 49 1.97 5.64 6.90
C GLY A 49 0.59 5.98 7.48
N ILE A 50 0.49 6.79 8.56
CA ILE A 50 -0.81 7.20 9.12
C ILE A 50 -1.65 8.01 8.12
N HIS A 51 -1.03 8.73 7.19
CA HIS A 51 -1.72 9.46 6.12
C HIS A 51 -2.59 8.54 5.25
N TRP A 52 -2.28 7.26 5.15
CA TRP A 52 -3.12 6.27 4.46
C TRP A 52 -4.42 5.92 5.19
N CYS A 53 -4.58 6.41 6.43
CA CYS A 53 -5.86 6.31 7.14
C CYS A 53 -6.78 7.51 6.87
N LEU A 54 -6.29 8.56 6.19
CA LEU A 54 -7.04 9.78 5.96
C LEU A 54 -7.82 9.76 4.65
N ALA A 55 -9.01 10.38 4.68
CA ALA A 55 -9.82 10.67 3.51
C ALA A 55 -9.98 9.47 2.56
N GLN A 56 -10.37 8.33 3.13
CA GLN A 56 -10.56 7.10 2.37
C GLN A 56 -11.89 7.13 1.60
N PRO A 57 -11.95 6.51 0.40
CA PRO A 57 -13.19 6.45 -0.38
C PRO A 57 -14.33 5.86 0.43
N SER A 58 -15.34 6.68 0.77
CA SER A 58 -16.50 6.30 1.58
C SER A 58 -17.73 6.20 0.69
N VAL A 59 -17.85 5.11 -0.06
CA VAL A 59 -19.02 4.84 -0.90
C VAL A 59 -20.05 3.98 -0.16
N ALA A 60 -21.31 4.08 -0.56
CA ALA A 60 -22.37 3.25 -0.02
C ALA A 60 -22.11 1.76 -0.29
N ARG A 61 -22.60 0.88 0.59
CA ARG A 61 -22.37 -0.57 0.51
C ARG A 61 -22.80 -1.18 -0.84
N ASP A 62 -23.89 -0.72 -1.41
CA ASP A 62 -24.44 -1.15 -2.70
C ASP A 62 -23.64 -0.65 -3.90
N SER A 63 -22.67 0.24 -3.67
CA SER A 63 -21.73 0.75 -4.65
C SER A 63 -20.34 0.06 -4.57
N LEU A 64 -20.24 -1.04 -3.80
CA LEU A 64 -19.03 -1.85 -3.74
C LEU A 64 -19.01 -2.92 -4.84
N GLY A 65 -17.82 -3.25 -5.33
CA GLY A 65 -17.58 -4.39 -6.19
C GLY A 65 -17.52 -5.71 -5.41
N GLU A 66 -17.48 -6.83 -6.13
CA GLU A 66 -17.40 -8.18 -5.54
C GLU A 66 -16.16 -8.38 -4.67
N ASP A 67 -15.08 -7.67 -4.97
CA ASP A 67 -13.82 -7.67 -4.21
C ASP A 67 -13.88 -6.85 -2.91
N GLY A 68 -14.99 -6.11 -2.67
CA GLY A 68 -15.18 -5.27 -1.49
C GLY A 68 -14.64 -3.84 -1.60
N HIS A 69 -14.02 -3.48 -2.70
CA HIS A 69 -13.63 -2.10 -2.97
C HIS A 69 -14.79 -1.31 -3.64
N PRO A 70 -14.72 0.02 -3.72
CA PRO A 70 -15.61 0.80 -4.57
C PRO A 70 -15.64 0.25 -6.00
N ALA A 71 -16.85 0.17 -6.58
CA ALA A 71 -17.03 -0.32 -7.95
C ALA A 71 -16.23 0.52 -8.94
N LYS A 72 -15.73 -0.15 -9.99
CA LYS A 72 -14.98 0.51 -11.06
C LYS A 72 -15.90 1.41 -11.90
N GLY A 73 -15.35 2.47 -12.51
CA GLY A 73 -16.11 3.45 -13.30
C GLY A 73 -16.50 4.71 -12.52
N GLY A 74 -16.31 4.69 -11.20
CA GLY A 74 -16.35 5.89 -10.36
C GLY A 74 -15.09 6.73 -10.52
N PHE A 75 -14.35 6.97 -9.42
CA PHE A 75 -13.05 7.64 -9.49
C PHE A 75 -12.04 6.81 -10.29
N MET A 76 -11.92 5.52 -10.01
CA MET A 76 -11.07 4.60 -10.78
C MET A 76 -11.71 4.22 -12.11
N PRO A 77 -10.93 4.13 -13.22
CA PRO A 77 -11.48 3.75 -14.53
C PRO A 77 -12.11 2.36 -14.53
N PRO A 78 -13.07 2.09 -15.44
CA PRO A 78 -13.78 0.81 -15.52
C PRO A 78 -12.94 -0.27 -16.22
N VAL A 79 -11.78 -0.57 -15.67
CA VAL A 79 -10.86 -1.59 -16.21
C VAL A 79 -11.55 -2.97 -16.21
N PRO A 80 -11.65 -3.66 -17.37
CA PRO A 80 -12.35 -4.95 -17.48
C PRO A 80 -11.52 -6.15 -17.02
N LEU A 81 -10.61 -5.93 -16.06
CA LEU A 81 -9.77 -6.96 -15.43
C LEU A 81 -10.19 -7.10 -13.97
N PRO A 82 -10.45 -8.35 -13.50
CA PRO A 82 -11.09 -8.54 -12.19
C PRO A 82 -10.18 -8.28 -11.00
N ARG A 83 -8.89 -8.63 -11.10
CA ARG A 83 -7.95 -8.48 -9.98
C ARG A 83 -7.28 -7.12 -10.01
N ARG A 84 -7.25 -6.47 -8.85
CA ARG A 84 -6.50 -5.23 -8.64
C ARG A 84 -5.63 -5.32 -7.41
N MET A 85 -4.47 -4.66 -7.47
CA MET A 85 -3.52 -4.61 -6.37
C MET A 85 -2.78 -3.27 -6.38
N TRP A 86 -2.45 -2.76 -5.22
CA TRP A 86 -1.53 -1.64 -5.06
C TRP A 86 -0.10 -2.16 -5.16
N ALA A 87 0.53 -1.93 -6.29
CA ALA A 87 1.80 -2.55 -6.63
C ALA A 87 3.02 -1.75 -6.15
N SER A 88 2.92 -0.43 -6.11
CA SER A 88 4.02 0.44 -5.68
C SER A 88 3.55 1.83 -5.30
N SER A 89 4.37 2.55 -4.52
CA SER A 89 4.27 4.00 -4.31
C SER A 89 5.62 4.67 -4.33
N LYS A 90 5.58 5.97 -4.66
CA LYS A 90 6.65 6.93 -4.45
C LYS A 90 6.09 8.04 -3.59
N ILE A 91 6.66 8.18 -2.39
CA ILE A 91 6.16 9.10 -1.38
C ILE A 91 7.22 10.14 -1.10
N GLN A 92 6.81 11.41 -1.07
CA GLN A 92 7.63 12.53 -0.60
C GLN A 92 6.98 13.10 0.65
N PHE A 93 7.77 13.28 1.70
CA PHE A 93 7.37 13.89 2.96
C PHE A 93 8.06 15.24 3.12
N ASP A 94 7.35 16.31 2.86
CA ASP A 94 7.88 17.67 3.07
C ASP A 94 7.70 18.10 4.53
N GLU A 95 6.51 17.85 5.09
CA GLU A 95 6.21 18.08 6.51
C GLU A 95 5.23 17.03 7.04
N ALA A 96 5.19 16.85 8.36
CA ALA A 96 4.17 16.04 9.01
C ALA A 96 2.87 16.82 9.17
N PRO A 97 1.69 16.23 8.89
CA PRO A 97 0.42 16.86 9.20
C PRO A 97 0.26 17.13 10.70
N SER A 98 -0.34 18.26 11.06
CA SER A 98 -0.63 18.59 12.45
C SER A 98 -1.86 17.83 12.97
N ILE A 99 -1.77 17.30 14.19
CA ILE A 99 -2.89 16.62 14.85
C ILE A 99 -4.01 17.62 15.14
N GLY A 100 -5.24 17.24 14.87
CA GLY A 100 -6.42 18.09 15.13
C GLY A 100 -6.69 19.15 14.08
N VAL A 101 -5.84 19.26 13.06
CA VAL A 101 -6.00 20.22 11.96
C VAL A 101 -6.47 19.49 10.70
N SER A 102 -7.35 20.14 9.94
CA SER A 102 -7.92 19.58 8.71
C SER A 102 -6.87 19.39 7.63
N VAL A 103 -6.87 18.22 6.99
CA VAL A 103 -6.03 17.86 5.84
C VAL A 103 -6.95 17.60 4.65
N GLU A 104 -6.74 18.28 3.53
CA GLU A 104 -7.38 17.95 2.26
C GLU A 104 -6.50 16.94 1.51
N LYS A 105 -7.10 15.82 1.10
CA LYS A 105 -6.48 14.87 0.17
C LYS A 105 -7.05 15.12 -1.23
N ILE A 106 -6.16 15.39 -2.18
CA ILE A 106 -6.46 15.57 -3.59
C ILE A 106 -5.91 14.37 -4.34
N SER A 107 -6.79 13.51 -4.84
CA SER A 107 -6.42 12.34 -5.64
C SER A 107 -6.67 12.65 -7.12
N THR A 108 -5.67 12.41 -7.98
CA THR A 108 -5.76 12.65 -9.43
C THR A 108 -5.35 11.39 -10.19
N ILE A 109 -6.14 10.96 -11.17
CA ILE A 109 -5.70 9.93 -12.11
C ILE A 109 -4.64 10.55 -13.03
N ALA A 110 -3.37 10.20 -12.80
CA ALA A 110 -2.24 10.80 -13.50
C ALA A 110 -1.98 10.11 -14.85
N ASP A 111 -2.15 8.78 -14.93
CA ASP A 111 -1.92 8.03 -16.17
C ASP A 111 -2.65 6.68 -16.16
N VAL A 112 -2.91 6.13 -17.35
CA VAL A 112 -3.47 4.78 -17.56
C VAL A 112 -2.68 4.09 -18.67
N VAL A 113 -1.92 3.05 -18.28
CA VAL A 113 -0.97 2.35 -19.16
C VAL A 113 -1.36 0.89 -19.33
N LEU A 114 -1.52 0.45 -20.58
CA LEU A 114 -1.66 -0.96 -20.93
C LEU A 114 -0.28 -1.55 -21.24
N LYS A 115 0.04 -2.67 -20.58
CA LYS A 115 1.17 -3.53 -20.94
C LYS A 115 0.67 -4.92 -21.26
N GLN A 116 1.21 -5.50 -22.31
CA GLN A 116 0.91 -6.86 -22.74
C GLN A 116 2.19 -7.67 -22.86
N SER A 117 2.17 -8.88 -22.32
CA SER A 117 3.27 -9.82 -22.50
C SER A 117 2.72 -11.25 -22.63
N ALA A 118 3.46 -12.11 -23.31
CA ALA A 118 3.12 -13.52 -23.44
C ALA A 118 3.10 -14.23 -22.07
N ALA A 119 3.88 -13.77 -21.11
CA ALA A 119 4.01 -14.40 -19.79
C ALA A 119 2.93 -13.98 -18.79
N SER A 120 2.54 -12.69 -18.80
CA SER A 120 1.62 -12.10 -17.81
C SER A 120 0.24 -11.74 -18.36
N GLY A 121 0.03 -11.90 -19.67
CA GLY A 121 -1.18 -11.42 -20.33
C GLY A 121 -1.27 -9.89 -20.34
N SER A 122 -2.50 -9.39 -20.28
CA SER A 122 -2.77 -7.94 -20.24
C SER A 122 -2.71 -7.43 -18.80
N LEU A 123 -1.96 -6.34 -18.60
CA LEU A 123 -1.87 -5.59 -17.35
C LEU A 123 -2.25 -4.14 -17.62
N VAL A 124 -3.15 -3.59 -16.82
CA VAL A 124 -3.46 -2.15 -16.86
C VAL A 124 -2.93 -1.53 -15.57
N PHE A 125 -2.09 -0.52 -15.72
CA PHE A 125 -1.52 0.27 -14.63
C PHE A 125 -2.26 1.60 -14.57
N VAL A 126 -2.84 1.90 -13.43
CA VAL A 126 -3.46 3.20 -13.15
C VAL A 126 -2.57 3.93 -12.16
N HIS A 127 -2.04 5.08 -12.57
CA HIS A 127 -1.24 5.93 -11.71
C HIS A 127 -2.16 6.93 -11.03
N VAL A 128 -2.09 7.01 -9.71
CA VAL A 128 -2.89 7.93 -8.89
C VAL A 128 -1.93 8.80 -8.10
N ASP A 129 -1.97 10.09 -8.35
CA ASP A 129 -1.26 11.09 -7.54
C ASP A 129 -2.17 11.54 -6.41
N ASN A 130 -1.71 11.38 -5.17
CA ASN A 130 -2.38 11.86 -3.97
C ASN A 130 -1.53 12.95 -3.35
N GLU A 131 -2.11 14.11 -3.15
CA GLU A 131 -1.52 15.23 -2.46
C GLU A 131 -2.29 15.47 -1.15
N TYR A 132 -1.58 15.59 -0.03
CA TYR A 132 -2.13 15.90 1.28
C TYR A 132 -1.77 17.34 1.63
N VAL A 133 -2.78 18.19 1.70
CA VAL A 133 -2.65 19.64 1.84
C VAL A 133 -3.21 20.10 3.18
N GLN A 134 -2.47 20.93 3.90
CA GLN A 134 -2.92 21.60 5.12
C GLN A 134 -2.53 23.09 5.05
N ASP A 135 -3.45 23.98 5.37
CA ASP A 135 -3.22 25.43 5.33
C ASP A 135 -2.65 25.92 3.98
N ASN A 136 -3.16 25.40 2.86
CA ASN A 136 -2.70 25.64 1.48
C ASN A 136 -1.24 25.24 1.20
N LYS A 137 -0.66 24.36 2.03
CA LYS A 137 0.68 23.83 1.84
C LYS A 137 0.62 22.33 1.58
N SER A 138 1.27 21.86 0.53
CA SER A 138 1.49 20.43 0.29
C SER A 138 2.45 19.88 1.35
N LEU A 139 2.01 18.84 2.05
CA LEU A 139 2.77 18.20 3.12
C LEU A 139 3.33 16.85 2.71
N ILE A 140 2.52 16.07 1.96
CA ILE A 140 2.87 14.73 1.50
C ILE A 140 2.36 14.57 0.07
N GLU A 141 3.23 14.07 -0.80
CA GLU A 141 2.88 13.62 -2.14
C GLU A 141 3.08 12.11 -2.22
N ASP A 142 2.08 11.36 -2.67
CA ASP A 142 2.12 9.90 -2.79
C ASP A 142 1.60 9.47 -4.17
N ARG A 143 2.52 9.12 -5.07
CA ARG A 143 2.18 8.52 -6.37
C ARG A 143 2.03 7.02 -6.22
N GLN A 144 0.80 6.54 -6.32
CA GLN A 144 0.43 5.13 -6.24
C GLN A 144 0.28 4.52 -7.62
N ILE A 145 0.67 3.26 -7.77
CA ILE A 145 0.44 2.47 -8.98
C ILE A 145 -0.46 1.30 -8.63
N ILE A 146 -1.68 1.35 -9.15
CA ILE A 146 -2.66 0.28 -9.03
C ILE A 146 -2.61 -0.57 -10.30
N VAL A 147 -2.39 -1.87 -10.15
CA VAL A 147 -2.31 -2.82 -11.26
C VAL A 147 -3.57 -3.64 -11.33
N TYR A 148 -4.15 -3.70 -12.51
CA TYR A 148 -5.24 -4.61 -12.84
C TYR A 148 -4.74 -5.74 -13.72
N ARG A 149 -5.18 -6.98 -13.45
CA ARG A 149 -4.76 -8.17 -14.19
C ARG A 149 -5.85 -9.23 -14.28
N THR A 150 -5.66 -10.15 -15.21
CA THR A 150 -6.42 -11.39 -15.25
C THR A 150 -6.07 -12.30 -14.06
N PRO A 151 -6.97 -13.20 -13.61
CA PRO A 151 -6.64 -14.23 -12.65
C PRO A 151 -5.46 -15.08 -13.15
N SER A 152 -4.56 -15.40 -12.25
CA SER A 152 -3.50 -16.39 -12.46
C SER A 152 -3.41 -17.25 -11.22
N ALA A 153 -3.05 -18.53 -11.40
CA ALA A 153 -2.77 -19.38 -10.27
C ALA A 153 -1.64 -18.79 -9.42
N PHE A 154 -1.80 -18.85 -8.10
CA PHE A 154 -0.72 -18.49 -7.20
C PHE A 154 0.47 -19.42 -7.47
N LYS A 155 1.65 -18.82 -7.60
CA LYS A 155 2.92 -19.54 -7.63
C LYS A 155 3.76 -19.04 -6.47
N GLN A 156 4.24 -19.97 -5.66
CA GLN A 156 5.19 -19.63 -4.62
C GLN A 156 6.44 -19.05 -5.28
N THR A 157 6.91 -17.95 -4.74
CA THR A 157 8.17 -17.33 -5.19
C THR A 157 9.31 -18.13 -4.60
N ASP A 158 10.30 -18.47 -5.43
CA ASP A 158 11.49 -19.15 -4.98
C ASP A 158 12.27 -18.30 -3.98
N PRO A 159 12.91 -18.94 -2.97
CA PRO A 159 13.81 -18.24 -2.07
C PRO A 159 14.99 -17.65 -2.86
N GLU A 160 15.38 -16.45 -2.49
CA GLU A 160 16.64 -15.87 -2.95
C GLU A 160 17.72 -16.12 -1.89
N ASP A 161 18.99 -16.12 -2.29
CA ASP A 161 20.09 -16.26 -1.34
C ASP A 161 19.98 -15.21 -0.23
N PRO A 162 20.14 -15.62 1.05
CA PRO A 162 20.08 -14.68 2.17
C PRO A 162 21.16 -13.62 2.01
N GLN A 163 20.72 -12.43 1.68
CA GLN A 163 21.64 -11.29 1.61
C GLN A 163 21.90 -10.75 3.02
N ASN A 164 23.13 -10.32 3.26
CA ASN A 164 23.49 -9.68 4.52
C ASN A 164 22.61 -8.47 4.77
N SER A 165 22.05 -8.40 5.98
CA SER A 165 21.29 -7.25 6.46
C SER A 165 21.95 -6.72 7.72
N ASN A 166 22.01 -5.40 7.87
CA ASN A 166 22.61 -4.75 9.04
C ASN A 166 21.64 -4.72 10.22
N TYR A 167 20.36 -4.81 9.92
CA TYR A 167 19.30 -4.81 10.92
C TYR A 167 18.09 -5.58 10.39
N SER A 168 17.52 -6.45 11.21
CA SER A 168 16.34 -7.23 10.86
C SER A 168 15.28 -7.15 11.95
N PHE A 169 14.05 -7.09 11.52
CA PHE A 169 12.86 -7.20 12.34
C PHE A 169 12.01 -8.34 11.81
N SER A 170 11.37 -9.07 12.71
CA SER A 170 10.47 -10.16 12.36
C SER A 170 9.10 -9.92 12.95
N ILE A 171 8.07 -10.11 12.15
CA ILE A 171 6.66 -10.05 12.58
C ILE A 171 5.90 -11.26 12.03
N VAL A 172 4.95 -11.76 12.79
CA VAL A 172 3.95 -12.72 12.32
C VAL A 172 2.60 -12.00 12.26
N PRO A 173 2.18 -11.51 11.07
CA PRO A 173 0.90 -10.82 10.92
C PRO A 173 -0.25 -11.80 11.18
N ASP A 174 -1.07 -11.55 12.17
CA ASP A 174 -2.28 -12.32 12.46
C ASP A 174 -3.54 -11.69 11.86
N SER A 175 -4.63 -12.42 11.87
CA SER A 175 -5.92 -11.96 11.35
C SER A 175 -6.46 -10.72 12.09
N THR A 176 -6.10 -10.55 13.37
CA THR A 176 -6.47 -9.37 14.15
C THR A 176 -5.75 -8.12 13.67
N LEU A 177 -4.46 -8.23 13.35
CA LEU A 177 -3.68 -7.13 12.78
C LEU A 177 -4.26 -6.73 11.41
N LEU A 178 -4.56 -7.71 10.54
CA LEU A 178 -5.15 -7.45 9.23
C LEU A 178 -6.51 -6.75 9.35
N PHE A 179 -7.39 -7.25 10.22
CA PHE A 179 -8.70 -6.63 10.48
C PHE A 179 -8.57 -5.18 10.96
N ARG A 180 -7.71 -4.94 11.96
CA ARG A 180 -7.51 -3.59 12.51
C ARG A 180 -6.94 -2.63 11.45
N TYR A 181 -5.99 -3.09 10.65
CA TYR A 181 -5.42 -2.26 9.59
C TYR A 181 -6.47 -1.96 8.49
N SER A 182 -7.25 -2.96 8.06
CA SER A 182 -8.40 -2.75 7.17
C SER A 182 -9.40 -1.74 7.72
N ALA A 183 -9.74 -1.84 9.02
CA ALA A 183 -10.70 -0.92 9.66
C ALA A 183 -10.19 0.52 9.71
N MET A 184 -8.89 0.73 9.99
CA MET A 184 -8.29 2.07 10.05
C MET A 184 -8.14 2.71 8.67
N THR A 185 -7.77 1.92 7.67
CA THR A 185 -7.61 2.40 6.29
C THR A 185 -8.91 2.35 5.49
N PHE A 186 -10.03 1.97 6.13
CA PHE A 186 -11.32 1.73 5.50
C PHE A 186 -11.24 0.83 4.27
N ASN A 187 -10.31 -0.12 4.29
CA ASN A 187 -10.05 -1.03 3.19
C ASN A 187 -10.93 -2.27 3.27
N GLY A 188 -11.96 -2.31 2.43
CA GLY A 188 -12.91 -3.41 2.34
C GLY A 188 -12.47 -4.58 1.45
N HIS A 189 -11.22 -4.62 0.96
CA HIS A 189 -10.78 -5.70 0.08
C HIS A 189 -10.81 -7.05 0.77
N ARG A 190 -11.65 -7.95 0.26
CA ARG A 190 -11.99 -9.24 0.88
C ARG A 190 -10.80 -10.17 1.08
N ILE A 191 -9.74 -10.03 0.30
CA ILE A 191 -8.52 -10.87 0.45
C ILE A 191 -7.84 -10.73 1.81
N HIS A 192 -8.14 -9.67 2.58
CA HIS A 192 -7.53 -9.41 3.88
C HIS A 192 -8.31 -9.95 5.06
N TYR A 193 -9.62 -10.34 4.88
CA TYR A 193 -10.47 -10.76 5.99
C TYR A 193 -11.45 -11.89 5.65
N ASP A 194 -11.68 -12.20 4.37
CA ASP A 194 -12.63 -13.23 3.95
C ASP A 194 -11.86 -14.46 3.45
N GLN A 195 -11.72 -15.45 4.35
CA GLN A 195 -10.96 -16.67 4.08
C GLN A 195 -11.50 -17.44 2.88
N ASN A 196 -12.82 -17.60 2.75
CA ASN A 196 -13.41 -18.34 1.64
C ASN A 196 -13.21 -17.61 0.31
N TYR A 197 -13.38 -16.29 0.30
CA TYR A 197 -13.15 -15.50 -0.90
C TYR A 197 -11.69 -15.60 -1.37
N VAL A 198 -10.74 -15.46 -0.47
CA VAL A 198 -9.31 -15.45 -0.83
C VAL A 198 -8.84 -16.80 -1.34
N THR A 199 -9.39 -17.92 -0.82
CA THR A 199 -9.04 -19.27 -1.26
C THR A 199 -9.80 -19.72 -2.49
N ASP A 200 -11.13 -19.57 -2.50
CA ASP A 200 -11.99 -20.16 -3.51
C ASP A 200 -12.13 -19.28 -4.76
N VAL A 201 -12.05 -17.94 -4.61
CA VAL A 201 -12.19 -16.99 -5.71
C VAL A 201 -10.83 -16.46 -6.18
N GLU A 202 -9.96 -16.07 -5.25
CA GLU A 202 -8.65 -15.51 -5.59
C GLU A 202 -7.56 -16.59 -5.76
N GLY A 203 -7.74 -17.78 -5.17
CA GLY A 203 -6.82 -18.91 -5.29
C GLY A 203 -5.52 -18.73 -4.51
N TYR A 204 -5.52 -17.90 -3.46
CA TYR A 204 -4.40 -17.77 -2.54
C TYR A 204 -4.49 -18.80 -1.41
N PRO A 205 -3.38 -19.17 -0.77
CA PRO A 205 -3.36 -20.18 0.31
C PRO A 205 -3.96 -19.68 1.63
N GLY A 206 -4.17 -18.38 1.79
CA GLY A 206 -4.69 -17.76 3.00
C GLY A 206 -4.87 -16.25 2.85
N LEU A 207 -5.29 -15.59 3.94
CA LEU A 207 -5.47 -14.14 3.95
C LEU A 207 -4.17 -13.41 3.59
N VAL A 208 -4.28 -12.44 2.69
CA VAL A 208 -3.14 -11.68 2.20
C VAL A 208 -2.84 -10.51 3.12
N VAL A 209 -1.59 -10.33 3.50
CA VAL A 209 -1.13 -9.15 4.23
C VAL A 209 -1.19 -7.93 3.31
N HIS A 210 -1.67 -6.81 3.83
CA HIS A 210 -1.76 -5.57 3.04
C HIS A 210 -0.36 -5.10 2.62
N GLY A 211 -0.17 -4.83 1.33
CA GLY A 211 1.04 -4.18 0.83
C GLY A 211 1.35 -2.86 1.57
N PRO A 212 0.36 -1.96 1.75
CA PRO A 212 0.54 -0.75 2.57
C PRO A 212 0.93 -1.01 4.02
N LEU A 213 0.47 -2.09 4.67
CA LEU A 213 0.92 -2.45 6.02
C LEU A 213 2.42 -2.79 6.01
N THR A 214 2.86 -3.62 5.07
CA THR A 214 4.27 -3.96 4.91
C THR A 214 5.12 -2.71 4.66
N ALA A 215 4.67 -1.81 3.79
CA ALA A 215 5.34 -0.53 3.52
C ALA A 215 5.36 0.39 4.75
N THR A 216 4.27 0.45 5.53
CA THR A 216 4.21 1.19 6.80
C THR A 216 5.28 0.70 7.76
N LEU A 217 5.41 -0.61 7.93
CA LEU A 217 6.43 -1.19 8.80
C LEU A 217 7.84 -0.85 8.31
N LEU A 218 8.11 -1.00 7.01
CA LEU A 218 9.42 -0.66 6.43
C LEU A 218 9.76 0.83 6.58
N MET A 219 8.82 1.75 6.36
CA MET A 219 9.03 3.19 6.56
C MET A 219 9.43 3.52 8.00
N ASN A 220 8.72 2.95 8.97
CA ASN A 220 8.99 3.21 10.37
C ASN A 220 10.34 2.61 10.81
N ILE A 221 10.71 1.42 10.33
CA ILE A 221 12.04 0.82 10.57
C ILE A 221 13.14 1.67 9.92
N ALA A 222 12.92 2.15 8.70
CA ALA A 222 13.85 3.06 8.03
C ALA A 222 14.13 4.31 8.88
N GLN A 223 13.06 4.97 9.37
CA GLN A 223 13.20 6.14 10.24
C GLN A 223 13.89 5.81 11.57
N ALA A 224 13.54 4.66 12.19
CA ALA A 224 14.15 4.22 13.43
C ALA A 224 15.66 3.93 13.30
N SER A 225 16.08 3.43 12.14
CA SER A 225 17.49 3.16 11.83
C SER A 225 18.32 4.43 11.61
N GLN A 226 17.66 5.57 11.41
CA GLN A 226 18.27 6.89 11.22
C GLN A 226 17.65 7.94 12.16
N PRO A 227 17.82 7.81 13.50
CA PRO A 227 17.09 8.62 14.48
C PRO A 227 17.42 10.12 14.43
N ASN A 228 18.58 10.49 13.89
CA ASN A 228 19.03 11.88 13.78
C ASN A 228 18.73 12.50 12.41
N LYS A 229 18.00 11.79 11.54
CA LYS A 229 17.62 12.25 10.22
C LYS A 229 16.11 12.17 10.05
N THR A 230 15.59 12.90 9.07
CA THR A 230 14.17 12.85 8.73
C THR A 230 13.99 12.14 7.39
N LEU A 231 13.13 11.10 7.35
CA LEU A 231 12.76 10.45 6.10
C LEU A 231 12.02 11.45 5.21
N ARG A 232 12.56 11.68 4.01
CA ARG A 232 12.00 12.63 3.04
C ARG A 232 11.36 11.95 1.84
N LYS A 233 11.94 10.83 1.40
CA LYS A 233 11.35 10.05 0.32
C LYS A 233 11.36 8.57 0.67
N PHE A 234 10.32 7.91 0.24
CA PHE A 234 10.20 6.46 0.35
C PHE A 234 9.54 5.91 -0.91
N GLU A 235 10.22 4.98 -1.56
CA GLU A 235 9.66 4.26 -2.69
C GLU A 235 9.58 2.78 -2.35
N PHE A 236 8.47 2.12 -2.69
CA PHE A 236 8.37 0.68 -2.54
C PHE A 236 7.73 0.03 -3.76
N ARG A 237 8.04 -1.25 -3.93
CA ARG A 237 7.44 -2.11 -4.93
C ARG A 237 7.16 -3.49 -4.34
N GLY A 238 5.89 -3.90 -4.36
CA GLY A 238 5.48 -5.27 -4.05
C GLY A 238 5.86 -6.21 -5.20
N THR A 239 6.44 -7.36 -4.86
CA THR A 239 6.87 -8.39 -5.81
C THR A 239 6.07 -9.68 -5.65
N ALA A 240 5.67 -10.02 -4.42
CA ALA A 240 4.88 -11.19 -4.09
C ALA A 240 3.94 -10.92 -2.90
N PRO A 241 2.85 -11.68 -2.72
CA PRO A 241 2.02 -11.59 -1.53
C PRO A 241 2.70 -12.20 -0.31
N ALA A 242 2.48 -11.58 0.87
CA ALA A 242 2.70 -12.21 2.16
C ALA A 242 1.35 -12.71 2.72
N PHE A 243 1.38 -13.73 3.56
CA PHE A 243 0.16 -14.33 4.10
C PHE A 243 0.13 -14.26 5.63
N VAL A 244 -1.10 -14.28 6.16
CA VAL A 244 -1.38 -14.33 7.60
C VAL A 244 -0.69 -15.55 8.24
N ASP A 245 -0.31 -15.41 9.50
CA ASP A 245 0.32 -16.45 10.34
C ASP A 245 1.66 -16.99 9.78
N GLN A 246 2.28 -16.26 8.85
CA GLN A 246 3.60 -16.55 8.33
C GLN A 246 4.57 -15.42 8.70
N THR A 247 5.79 -15.80 9.07
CA THR A 247 6.82 -14.81 9.40
C THR A 247 7.13 -13.91 8.22
N LEU A 248 7.15 -12.62 8.47
CA LEU A 248 7.59 -11.57 7.56
C LEU A 248 8.85 -10.94 8.15
N GLU A 249 9.96 -11.10 7.47
CA GLU A 249 11.23 -10.48 7.81
C GLU A 249 11.34 -9.11 7.16
N LEU A 250 11.66 -8.08 7.94
CA LEU A 250 11.84 -6.71 7.50
C LEU A 250 13.32 -6.36 7.66
N LEU A 251 13.99 -6.07 6.57
CA LEU A 251 15.45 -5.99 6.50
C LEU A 251 15.90 -4.58 6.10
N VAL A 252 16.88 -4.05 6.83
CA VAL A 252 17.66 -2.87 6.43
C VAL A 252 18.98 -3.38 5.85
N LYS A 253 19.23 -3.10 4.57
CA LYS A 253 20.32 -3.70 3.79
C LYS A 253 21.65 -2.97 3.91
N ASP A 254 21.64 -1.70 4.30
CA ASP A 254 22.83 -0.86 4.38
C ASP A 254 22.79 0.05 5.62
N ASP A 255 23.96 0.52 6.07
CA ASP A 255 24.09 1.37 7.26
C ASP A 255 23.39 2.73 7.14
N ALA A 256 23.19 3.20 5.92
CA ALA A 256 22.47 4.44 5.65
C ALA A 256 20.95 4.24 5.63
N ALA A 257 20.47 3.00 5.79
CA ALA A 257 19.06 2.60 5.69
C ALA A 257 18.34 3.07 4.41
N LYS A 258 19.09 3.12 3.30
CA LYS A 258 18.59 3.56 2.00
C LYS A 258 17.95 2.45 1.19
N SER A 259 18.27 1.20 1.50
CA SER A 259 17.73 0.01 0.83
C SER A 259 17.10 -0.92 1.87
N LEU A 260 15.83 -1.27 1.65
CA LEU A 260 15.06 -2.12 2.55
C LEU A 260 14.34 -3.22 1.76
N GLU A 261 14.08 -4.32 2.45
CA GLU A 261 13.33 -5.45 1.90
C GLU A 261 12.38 -6.02 2.94
N ALA A 262 11.25 -6.56 2.46
CA ALA A 262 10.42 -7.49 3.21
C ALA A 262 10.51 -8.86 2.56
N ARG A 263 10.76 -9.92 3.35
CA ARG A 263 10.87 -11.31 2.90
C ARG A 263 9.92 -12.21 3.68
N ASN A 264 9.41 -13.25 3.03
CA ASN A 264 8.59 -14.25 3.71
C ASN A 264 9.48 -15.26 4.48
N HIS A 265 8.83 -16.17 5.20
CA HIS A 265 9.49 -17.23 5.99
C HIS A 265 10.35 -18.23 5.17
N HIS A 266 10.25 -18.20 3.84
CA HIS A 266 11.12 -18.97 2.94
C HIS A 266 12.28 -18.13 2.37
N GLY A 267 12.40 -16.86 2.74
CA GLY A 267 13.41 -15.94 2.22
C GLY A 267 13.07 -15.30 0.88
N ALA A 268 11.89 -15.56 0.32
CA ALA A 268 11.47 -14.93 -0.94
C ALA A 268 11.13 -13.45 -0.76
N LEU A 269 11.52 -12.62 -1.72
CA LEU A 269 11.27 -11.19 -1.71
C LEU A 269 9.78 -10.88 -1.87
N ILE A 270 9.20 -10.20 -0.89
CA ILE A 270 7.81 -9.73 -0.87
C ILE A 270 7.72 -8.27 -1.32
N MET A 271 8.64 -7.45 -0.84
CA MET A 271 8.68 -6.03 -1.17
C MET A 271 10.11 -5.52 -1.12
N SER A 272 10.49 -4.72 -2.11
CA SER A 272 11.70 -3.90 -2.08
C SER A 272 11.33 -2.45 -1.80
N ALA A 273 12.19 -1.74 -1.08
CA ALA A 273 11.99 -0.32 -0.81
C ALA A 273 13.31 0.44 -0.81
N SER A 274 13.22 1.75 -1.07
CA SER A 274 14.33 2.70 -0.93
C SER A 274 13.89 3.93 -0.15
N ALA A 275 14.84 4.54 0.55
CA ALA A 275 14.62 5.68 1.42
C ALA A 275 15.67 6.78 1.20
N GLU A 276 15.24 8.04 1.24
CA GLU A 276 16.12 9.22 1.25
C GLU A 276 15.81 10.07 2.49
N TYR A 277 16.86 10.63 3.07
CA TYR A 277 16.78 11.41 4.31
C TYR A 277 17.35 12.81 4.13
N SER A 278 16.84 13.76 4.93
CA SER A 278 17.53 15.02 5.20
C SER A 278 18.11 15.02 6.62
N ASP A 279 19.08 15.85 6.81
CA ASP A 279 19.64 16.16 8.14
C ASP A 279 18.63 16.90 9.01
#